data_756d1ce3a058aac0ea325e3c82488c1f
#
_entry.id   756d1ce3a058aac0ea325e3c82488c1f
#
_cell.length_a   1.000
_cell.length_b   1.000
_cell.length_c   1.000
_cell.angle_alpha   90.00
_cell.angle_beta   90.00
_cell.angle_gamma   90.00
#
_symmetry.space_group_name_H-M   'P 1'
#
loop_
_entity.id
_entity.type
_entity.pdbx_description
1 polymer ?
#
loop_
_entity_poly.entity_id
_entity_poly.type
_entity_poly.pdbx_seq_one_letter_code
_entity_poly.pdbx_strand_id
1 'polypeptide(L)'
;VTDVLAENPEVVIVAAGGLPNLEFLSEGADLVVPSWDILAGTVKAKKNILLFDDNGQHPGISCAEFLANSETKLEYVTPERIIAPDVGGTNYPAYLRALYENEVTITLNHRLIEVRRNNSGLTAVLYNEYTHANIERYVEQIVVEHGTLPLDELYLGLREQSSNGGEVDLEALISGYSQNIICNPEGNFKLFRVGDAVASRNIHSAIYDSLRLCKAL
;
A
#
# COMPACT_ATOMS: atom_id res chain seq x y z
N VAL A 1 2.49 -10.59 21.39
CA VAL A 1 2.57 -9.82 22.67
C VAL A 1 3.45 -10.56 23.66
N THR A 2 3.06 -11.78 24.06
CA THR A 2 3.75 -12.55 25.13
C THR A 2 5.27 -12.71 24.87
N ASP A 3 5.66 -13.00 23.65
CA ASP A 3 7.06 -13.19 23.28
C ASP A 3 7.88 -11.90 23.41
N VAL A 4 7.28 -10.77 23.07
CA VAL A 4 7.93 -9.44 23.23
C VAL A 4 8.12 -9.11 24.71
N LEU A 5 7.11 -9.37 25.53
CA LEU A 5 7.17 -9.09 26.96
C LEU A 5 8.17 -10.01 27.70
N ALA A 6 8.39 -11.23 27.21
CA ALA A 6 9.37 -12.16 27.78
C ALA A 6 10.82 -11.66 27.66
N GLU A 7 11.11 -10.79 26.69
CA GLU A 7 12.43 -10.16 26.49
C GLU A 7 12.72 -9.01 27.48
N ASN A 8 11.75 -8.58 28.28
CA ASN A 8 11.85 -7.43 29.20
C ASN A 8 12.48 -6.19 28.55
N PRO A 9 11.95 -5.69 27.43
CA PRO A 9 12.55 -4.58 26.71
C PRO A 9 12.37 -3.25 27.45
N GLU A 10 13.30 -2.31 27.28
CA GLU A 10 13.13 -0.92 27.71
C GLU A 10 12.37 -0.11 26.65
N VAL A 11 12.52 -0.48 25.37
CA VAL A 11 11.88 0.15 24.22
C VAL A 11 11.41 -0.91 23.23
N VAL A 12 10.19 -0.76 22.74
CA VAL A 12 9.63 -1.58 21.65
C VAL A 12 9.30 -0.67 20.47
N ILE A 13 9.84 -0.99 19.30
CA ILE A 13 9.53 -0.30 18.03
C ILE A 13 8.89 -1.30 17.09
N VAL A 14 7.62 -1.10 16.76
CA VAL A 14 6.89 -1.92 15.81
C VAL A 14 7.13 -1.39 14.39
N ALA A 15 7.78 -2.19 13.57
CA ALA A 15 8.09 -1.92 12.17
C ALA A 15 7.53 -3.04 11.27
N ALA A 16 6.30 -3.50 11.56
CA ALA A 16 5.70 -4.66 10.93
C ALA A 16 5.21 -4.40 9.49
N GLY A 17 5.27 -3.15 9.03
CA GLY A 17 4.79 -2.78 7.70
C GLY A 17 3.26 -2.73 7.62
N GLY A 18 2.71 -3.11 6.47
CA GLY A 18 1.28 -3.17 6.21
C GLY A 18 0.91 -4.36 5.35
N LEU A 19 -0.39 -4.57 5.18
CA LEU A 19 -0.97 -5.56 4.27
C LEU A 19 -1.65 -4.83 3.11
N PRO A 20 -1.78 -5.46 1.92
CA PRO A 20 -2.47 -4.86 0.79
C PRO A 20 -3.89 -4.43 1.17
N ASN A 21 -4.26 -3.21 0.82
CA ASN A 21 -5.60 -2.70 1.04
C ASN A 21 -6.53 -3.14 -0.10
N LEU A 22 -7.54 -3.95 0.21
CA LEU A 22 -8.58 -4.40 -0.73
C LEU A 22 -9.97 -3.90 -0.34
N GLU A 23 -10.08 -3.08 0.71
CA GLU A 23 -11.36 -2.68 1.33
C GLU A 23 -12.04 -1.49 0.65
N PHE A 24 -11.51 -1.00 -0.48
CA PHE A 24 -12.05 0.16 -1.20
C PHE A 24 -13.28 -0.17 -2.08
N LEU A 25 -13.47 -1.43 -2.45
CA LEU A 25 -14.60 -1.88 -3.25
C LEU A 25 -15.78 -2.25 -2.36
N SER A 26 -16.94 -1.68 -2.64
CA SER A 26 -18.20 -2.06 -1.97
C SER A 26 -18.71 -3.42 -2.44
N GLU A 27 -18.44 -3.79 -3.71
CA GLU A 27 -18.86 -5.04 -4.32
C GLU A 27 -17.71 -5.65 -5.13
N GLY A 28 -17.45 -6.96 -4.93
CA GLY A 28 -16.45 -7.71 -5.69
C GLY A 28 -15.01 -7.61 -5.17
N ALA A 29 -14.79 -7.21 -3.91
CA ALA A 29 -13.46 -7.20 -3.30
C ALA A 29 -12.82 -8.61 -3.24
N ASP A 30 -13.62 -9.66 -3.16
CA ASP A 30 -13.19 -11.07 -3.22
C ASP A 30 -12.79 -11.54 -4.62
N LEU A 31 -13.03 -10.73 -5.65
CA LEU A 31 -12.75 -11.05 -7.05
C LEU A 31 -11.47 -10.41 -7.58
N VAL A 32 -10.86 -9.51 -6.82
CA VAL A 32 -9.62 -8.83 -7.20
C VAL A 32 -8.41 -9.46 -6.54
N VAL A 33 -7.24 -9.21 -7.12
CA VAL A 33 -5.95 -9.74 -6.66
C VAL A 33 -5.04 -8.55 -6.35
N PRO A 34 -4.38 -8.49 -5.18
CA PRO A 34 -3.42 -7.43 -4.94
C PRO A 34 -2.19 -7.55 -5.85
N SER A 35 -1.58 -6.42 -6.20
CA SER A 35 -0.33 -6.35 -6.96
C SER A 35 0.77 -7.20 -6.33
N TRP A 36 0.80 -7.30 -5.01
CA TRP A 36 1.76 -8.08 -4.24
C TRP A 36 1.73 -9.57 -4.56
N ASP A 37 0.53 -10.16 -4.72
CA ASP A 37 0.37 -11.58 -5.02
C ASP A 37 0.86 -11.93 -6.44
N ILE A 38 0.71 -11.00 -7.37
CA ILE A 38 1.26 -11.12 -8.72
C ILE A 38 2.78 -11.06 -8.67
N LEU A 39 3.35 -10.06 -7.99
CA LEU A 39 4.80 -9.87 -7.90
C LEU A 39 5.48 -10.97 -7.09
N ALA A 40 4.84 -11.49 -6.05
CA ALA A 40 5.33 -12.63 -5.27
C ALA A 40 5.19 -13.97 -6.00
N GLY A 41 4.41 -14.02 -7.10
CA GLY A 41 4.14 -15.25 -7.85
C GLY A 41 3.18 -16.22 -7.16
N THR A 42 2.49 -15.80 -6.10
CA THR A 42 1.46 -16.59 -5.41
C THR A 42 0.20 -16.75 -6.27
N VAL A 43 -0.09 -15.73 -7.08
CA VAL A 43 -1.15 -15.77 -8.08
C VAL A 43 -0.53 -15.60 -9.47
N LYS A 44 -0.89 -16.52 -10.38
CA LYS A 44 -0.41 -16.44 -11.78
C LYS A 44 -1.21 -15.40 -12.57
N ALA A 45 -0.50 -14.64 -13.38
CA ALA A 45 -1.08 -13.72 -14.36
C ALA A 45 -1.90 -14.50 -15.41
N LYS A 46 -3.10 -14.01 -15.73
CA LYS A 46 -3.93 -14.47 -16.85
C LYS A 46 -3.59 -13.68 -18.11
N LYS A 47 -4.27 -13.97 -19.23
CA LYS A 47 -3.95 -13.36 -20.51
C LYS A 47 -4.55 -11.95 -20.70
N ASN A 48 -5.74 -11.70 -20.16
CA ASN A 48 -6.43 -10.41 -20.29
C ASN A 48 -6.66 -9.82 -18.91
N ILE A 49 -5.91 -8.77 -18.58
CA ILE A 49 -5.80 -8.20 -17.22
C ILE A 49 -6.14 -6.72 -17.24
N LEU A 50 -6.91 -6.29 -16.24
CA LEU A 50 -7.02 -4.90 -15.84
C LEU A 50 -6.24 -4.71 -14.55
N LEU A 51 -5.27 -3.79 -14.54
CA LEU A 51 -4.60 -3.32 -13.33
C LEU A 51 -5.17 -1.96 -12.95
N PHE A 52 -5.77 -1.87 -11.79
CA PHE A 52 -6.20 -0.61 -11.18
C PHE A 52 -5.18 -0.15 -10.13
N ASP A 53 -4.66 1.06 -10.31
CA ASP A 53 -3.70 1.68 -9.40
C ASP A 53 -4.14 3.11 -9.06
N ASP A 54 -4.53 3.35 -7.82
CA ASP A 54 -4.77 4.67 -7.26
C ASP A 54 -3.81 5.04 -6.12
N ASN A 55 -2.81 4.18 -5.87
CA ASN A 55 -1.71 4.47 -4.97
C ASN A 55 -0.65 5.38 -5.63
N GLY A 56 -0.44 5.24 -6.93
CA GLY A 56 0.44 6.13 -7.71
C GLY A 56 1.93 5.98 -7.45
N GLN A 57 2.35 4.93 -6.74
CA GLN A 57 3.73 4.68 -6.35
C GLN A 57 4.35 3.50 -7.09
N HIS A 58 5.57 3.11 -6.69
CA HIS A 58 6.34 2.03 -7.33
C HIS A 58 5.61 0.67 -7.41
N PRO A 59 4.85 0.19 -6.40
CA PRO A 59 4.25 -1.15 -6.48
C PRO A 59 3.33 -1.34 -7.69
N GLY A 60 2.44 -0.38 -7.96
CA GLY A 60 1.49 -0.47 -9.07
C GLY A 60 2.17 -0.52 -10.43
N ILE A 61 3.07 0.44 -10.70
CA ILE A 61 3.75 0.51 -11.99
C ILE A 61 4.77 -0.61 -12.18
N SER A 62 5.40 -1.13 -11.11
CA SER A 62 6.27 -2.31 -11.17
C SER A 62 5.48 -3.57 -11.52
N CYS A 63 4.28 -3.70 -10.96
CA CYS A 63 3.37 -4.78 -11.32
C CYS A 63 2.93 -4.67 -12.79
N ALA A 64 2.65 -3.46 -13.26
CA ALA A 64 2.32 -3.22 -14.67
C ALA A 64 3.46 -3.61 -15.61
N GLU A 65 4.70 -3.22 -15.30
CA GLU A 65 5.89 -3.61 -16.06
C GLU A 65 6.06 -5.14 -16.09
N PHE A 66 5.94 -5.80 -14.94
CA PHE A 66 6.04 -7.26 -14.83
C PHE A 66 4.98 -7.96 -15.70
N LEU A 67 3.72 -7.51 -15.61
CA LEU A 67 2.62 -8.05 -16.40
C LEU A 67 2.81 -7.80 -17.91
N ALA A 68 3.21 -6.59 -18.30
CA ALA A 68 3.47 -6.23 -19.70
C ALA A 68 4.54 -7.13 -20.32
N ASN A 69 5.61 -7.43 -19.59
CA ASN A 69 6.68 -8.33 -20.06
C ASN A 69 6.30 -9.84 -20.02
N SER A 70 5.11 -10.18 -19.51
CA SER A 70 4.62 -11.56 -19.37
C SER A 70 3.65 -12.00 -20.49
N GLU A 71 3.68 -11.35 -21.66
CA GLU A 71 2.80 -11.63 -22.82
C GLU A 71 1.31 -11.54 -22.47
N THR A 72 0.92 -10.59 -21.63
CA THR A 72 -0.46 -10.33 -21.24
C THR A 72 -1.03 -9.15 -22.04
N LYS A 73 -2.34 -9.17 -22.30
CA LYS A 73 -3.07 -7.99 -22.72
C LYS A 73 -3.44 -7.20 -21.47
N LEU A 74 -2.73 -6.09 -21.23
CA LEU A 74 -2.87 -5.27 -20.04
C LEU A 74 -3.58 -3.95 -20.34
N GLU A 75 -4.59 -3.61 -19.51
CA GLU A 75 -5.11 -2.26 -19.37
C GLU A 75 -4.73 -1.73 -17.97
N TYR A 76 -3.96 -0.62 -17.94
CA TYR A 76 -3.63 0.11 -16.72
C TYR A 76 -4.65 1.23 -16.51
N VAL A 77 -5.35 1.19 -15.38
CA VAL A 77 -6.42 2.13 -15.04
C VAL A 77 -6.03 2.91 -13.79
N THR A 78 -6.20 4.23 -13.81
CA THR A 78 -5.95 5.06 -12.63
C THR A 78 -6.92 6.25 -12.59
N PRO A 79 -7.36 6.72 -11.40
CA PRO A 79 -8.12 7.95 -11.26
C PRO A 79 -7.26 9.20 -11.53
N GLU A 80 -5.94 9.04 -11.50
CA GLU A 80 -5.00 10.13 -11.69
C GLU A 80 -4.95 10.62 -13.17
N ARG A 81 -4.46 11.82 -13.38
CA ARG A 81 -4.24 12.42 -14.73
C ARG A 81 -2.98 11.93 -15.42
N ILE A 82 -2.10 11.23 -14.69
CA ILE A 82 -0.93 10.52 -15.21
C ILE A 82 -0.76 9.23 -14.42
N ILE A 83 -0.12 8.22 -14.99
CA ILE A 83 0.19 6.99 -14.27
C ILE A 83 1.34 7.24 -13.29
N ALA A 84 1.29 6.58 -12.14
CA ALA A 84 2.34 6.57 -11.12
C ALA A 84 2.95 7.97 -10.81
N PRO A 85 2.14 8.96 -10.38
CA PRO A 85 2.56 10.35 -10.20
C PRO A 85 3.68 10.54 -9.18
N ASP A 86 3.82 9.64 -8.21
CA ASP A 86 4.81 9.73 -7.13
C ASP A 86 6.13 9.01 -7.44
N VAL A 87 6.25 8.43 -8.63
CA VAL A 87 7.49 7.78 -9.07
C VAL A 87 8.48 8.82 -9.59
N GLY A 88 9.68 8.82 -9.00
CA GLY A 88 10.72 9.78 -9.34
C GLY A 88 11.16 9.71 -10.81
N GLY A 89 11.52 10.88 -11.37
CA GLY A 89 11.87 11.05 -12.79
C GLY A 89 13.03 10.19 -13.30
N THR A 90 13.83 9.62 -12.42
CA THR A 90 14.92 8.69 -12.79
C THR A 90 14.39 7.34 -13.25
N ASN A 91 13.36 6.82 -12.57
CA ASN A 91 12.81 5.49 -12.85
C ASN A 91 11.63 5.54 -13.83
N TYR A 92 10.87 6.62 -13.82
CA TYR A 92 9.65 6.78 -14.58
C TYR A 92 9.80 6.50 -16.09
N PRO A 93 10.85 6.98 -16.80
CA PRO A 93 11.01 6.72 -18.23
C PRO A 93 11.23 5.24 -18.59
N ALA A 94 11.85 4.47 -17.69
CA ALA A 94 12.05 3.04 -17.90
C ALA A 94 10.73 2.27 -17.86
N TYR A 95 9.88 2.57 -16.89
CA TYR A 95 8.55 2.01 -16.81
C TYR A 95 7.69 2.36 -18.02
N LEU A 96 7.66 3.64 -18.41
CA LEU A 96 6.91 4.08 -19.60
C LEU A 96 7.35 3.34 -20.85
N ARG A 97 8.67 3.15 -21.03
CA ARG A 97 9.20 2.41 -22.18
C ARG A 97 8.61 1.00 -22.21
N ALA A 98 8.70 0.26 -21.08
CA ALA A 98 8.17 -1.10 -21.02
C ALA A 98 6.66 -1.16 -21.33
N LEU A 99 5.87 -0.21 -20.82
CA LEU A 99 4.44 -0.17 -21.08
C LEU A 99 4.13 0.14 -22.56
N TYR A 100 4.82 1.09 -23.19
CA TYR A 100 4.59 1.44 -24.58
C TYR A 100 5.13 0.39 -25.57
N GLU A 101 6.28 -0.23 -25.29
CA GLU A 101 6.83 -1.32 -26.11
C GLU A 101 5.92 -2.54 -26.12
N ASN A 102 5.17 -2.78 -25.06
CA ASN A 102 4.20 -3.87 -24.94
C ASN A 102 2.74 -3.44 -25.22
N GLU A 103 2.52 -2.27 -25.83
CA GLU A 103 1.20 -1.77 -26.24
C GLU A 103 0.14 -1.77 -25.11
N VAL A 104 0.56 -1.50 -23.87
CA VAL A 104 -0.35 -1.43 -22.72
C VAL A 104 -1.36 -0.30 -22.92
N THR A 105 -2.64 -0.63 -22.78
CA THR A 105 -3.70 0.39 -22.80
C THR A 105 -3.67 1.18 -21.50
N ILE A 106 -3.60 2.51 -21.58
CA ILE A 106 -3.59 3.40 -20.41
C ILE A 106 -4.92 4.15 -20.35
N THR A 107 -5.68 3.96 -19.29
CA THR A 107 -6.97 4.59 -19.03
C THR A 107 -6.88 5.48 -17.80
N LEU A 108 -6.82 6.79 -18.02
CA LEU A 108 -6.68 7.81 -16.97
C LEU A 108 -8.05 8.32 -16.52
N ASN A 109 -8.11 8.97 -15.35
CA ASN A 109 -9.29 9.64 -14.81
C ASN A 109 -10.49 8.70 -14.60
N HIS A 110 -10.21 7.44 -14.33
CA HIS A 110 -11.24 6.44 -14.06
C HIS A 110 -10.95 5.69 -12.76
N ARG A 111 -11.98 5.55 -11.95
CA ARG A 111 -11.96 4.81 -10.69
C ARG A 111 -12.67 3.46 -10.87
N LEU A 112 -12.06 2.40 -10.37
CA LEU A 112 -12.72 1.11 -10.26
C LEU A 112 -13.72 1.20 -9.10
N ILE A 113 -15.01 0.97 -9.38
CA ILE A 113 -16.08 1.11 -8.38
C ILE A 113 -16.80 -0.19 -8.08
N GLU A 114 -16.77 -1.16 -8.98
CA GLU A 114 -17.46 -2.44 -8.83
C GLU A 114 -16.75 -3.51 -9.65
N VAL A 115 -16.73 -4.74 -9.13
CA VAL A 115 -16.31 -5.94 -9.85
C VAL A 115 -17.36 -7.02 -9.69
N ARG A 116 -17.73 -7.66 -10.79
CA ARG A 116 -18.71 -8.76 -10.79
C ARG A 116 -18.29 -9.89 -11.71
N ARG A 117 -18.74 -11.10 -11.39
CA ARG A 117 -18.53 -12.27 -12.27
C ARG A 117 -19.44 -12.17 -13.49
N ASN A 118 -18.93 -12.59 -14.63
CA ASN A 118 -19.72 -12.83 -15.83
C ASN A 118 -19.49 -14.26 -16.36
N ASN A 119 -20.12 -14.63 -17.48
CA ASN A 119 -20.07 -15.99 -18.02
C ASN A 119 -18.66 -16.46 -18.43
N SER A 120 -17.73 -15.54 -18.67
CA SER A 120 -16.39 -15.84 -19.23
C SER A 120 -15.24 -15.27 -18.41
N GLY A 121 -15.52 -14.59 -17.29
CA GLY A 121 -14.49 -13.96 -16.47
C GLY A 121 -15.07 -12.92 -15.50
N LEU A 122 -14.55 -11.71 -15.57
CA LEU A 122 -14.92 -10.60 -14.69
C LEU A 122 -15.35 -9.39 -15.52
N THR A 123 -16.27 -8.62 -14.97
CA THR A 123 -16.63 -7.29 -15.44
C THR A 123 -16.18 -6.28 -14.41
N ALA A 124 -15.29 -5.36 -14.81
CA ALA A 124 -14.91 -4.17 -14.05
C ALA A 124 -15.80 -3.00 -14.46
N VAL A 125 -16.39 -2.30 -13.51
CA VAL A 125 -17.12 -1.06 -13.74
C VAL A 125 -16.20 0.10 -13.36
N LEU A 126 -15.91 0.93 -14.34
CA LEU A 126 -15.04 2.10 -14.21
C LEU A 126 -15.88 3.37 -14.28
N TYR A 127 -15.74 4.22 -13.29
CA TYR A 127 -16.40 5.53 -13.20
C TYR A 127 -15.45 6.65 -13.64
N ASN A 128 -15.88 7.46 -14.59
CA ASN A 128 -15.14 8.65 -15.01
C ASN A 128 -15.51 9.85 -14.14
N GLU A 129 -14.56 10.43 -13.45
CA GLU A 129 -14.79 11.51 -12.49
C GLU A 129 -15.21 12.85 -13.12
N TYR A 130 -14.99 13.04 -14.40
CA TYR A 130 -15.36 14.29 -15.11
C TYR A 130 -16.71 14.21 -15.81
N THR A 131 -16.99 13.08 -16.45
CA THR A 131 -18.24 12.88 -17.18
C THR A 131 -19.35 12.28 -16.32
N HIS A 132 -19.00 11.73 -15.17
CA HIS A 132 -19.88 10.97 -14.28
C HIS A 132 -20.52 9.75 -14.95
N ALA A 133 -19.88 9.22 -15.98
CA ALA A 133 -20.34 8.06 -16.73
C ALA A 133 -19.58 6.80 -16.29
N ASN A 134 -20.29 5.68 -16.30
CA ASN A 134 -19.69 4.37 -16.11
C ASN A 134 -19.37 3.75 -17.45
N ILE A 135 -18.23 3.04 -17.50
CA ILE A 135 -17.86 2.17 -18.61
C ILE A 135 -17.52 0.77 -18.07
N GLU A 136 -17.78 -0.26 -18.85
CA GLU A 136 -17.47 -1.63 -18.46
C GLU A 136 -16.23 -2.15 -19.20
N ARG A 137 -15.46 -3.00 -18.52
CA ARG A 137 -14.36 -3.78 -19.09
C ARG A 137 -14.55 -5.25 -18.78
N TYR A 138 -14.33 -6.07 -19.80
CA TYR A 138 -14.46 -7.54 -19.71
C TYR A 138 -13.07 -8.15 -19.73
N VAL A 139 -12.65 -8.74 -18.60
CA VAL A 139 -11.30 -9.25 -18.39
C VAL A 139 -11.32 -10.61 -17.70
N GLU A 140 -10.18 -11.30 -17.72
CA GLU A 140 -10.03 -12.58 -17.02
C GLU A 140 -9.55 -12.38 -15.57
N GLN A 141 -8.85 -11.27 -15.30
CA GLN A 141 -8.28 -10.97 -13.98
C GLN A 141 -8.26 -9.46 -13.74
N ILE A 142 -8.52 -9.06 -12.51
CA ILE A 142 -8.39 -7.69 -12.06
C ILE A 142 -7.35 -7.67 -10.95
N VAL A 143 -6.30 -6.89 -11.18
CA VAL A 143 -5.23 -6.65 -10.21
C VAL A 143 -5.42 -5.26 -9.64
N VAL A 144 -5.20 -5.09 -8.35
CA VAL A 144 -5.39 -3.80 -7.68
C VAL A 144 -4.15 -3.42 -6.85
N GLU A 145 -3.85 -2.12 -6.86
CA GLU A 145 -2.88 -1.48 -5.99
C GLU A 145 -3.53 -0.26 -5.36
N HIS A 146 -3.91 -0.40 -4.08
CA HIS A 146 -4.62 0.62 -3.29
C HIS A 146 -3.85 0.94 -1.99
N GLY A 147 -2.53 0.84 -2.03
CA GLY A 147 -1.67 1.02 -0.86
C GLY A 147 -1.82 -0.09 0.18
N THR A 148 -1.50 0.23 1.43
CA THR A 148 -1.47 -0.75 2.53
C THR A 148 -2.31 -0.31 3.71
N LEU A 149 -2.88 -1.28 4.42
CA LEU A 149 -3.41 -1.12 5.77
C LEU A 149 -2.28 -1.41 6.77
N PRO A 150 -2.08 -0.57 7.79
CA PRO A 150 -1.06 -0.80 8.81
C PRO A 150 -1.24 -2.16 9.50
N LEU A 151 -0.16 -2.93 9.64
CA LEU A 151 -0.12 -4.13 10.47
C LEU A 151 0.23 -3.72 11.90
N ASP A 152 -0.75 -3.20 12.62
CA ASP A 152 -0.55 -2.55 13.92
C ASP A 152 -1.15 -3.31 15.12
N GLU A 153 -1.64 -4.54 14.93
CA GLU A 153 -2.23 -5.37 15.99
C GLU A 153 -1.27 -5.57 17.17
N LEU A 154 0.03 -5.79 16.89
CA LEU A 154 1.03 -5.94 17.93
C LEU A 154 1.20 -4.65 18.74
N TYR A 155 1.21 -3.50 18.06
CA TYR A 155 1.30 -2.20 18.71
C TYR A 155 0.07 -1.95 19.60
N LEU A 156 -1.13 -2.20 19.10
CA LEU A 156 -2.36 -2.03 19.86
C LEU A 156 -2.41 -2.97 21.07
N GLY A 157 -1.95 -4.22 20.90
CA GLY A 157 -1.91 -5.21 21.97
C GLY A 157 -0.87 -4.93 23.08
N LEU A 158 0.15 -4.08 22.80
CA LEU A 158 1.18 -3.69 23.77
C LEU A 158 0.89 -2.33 24.43
N ARG A 159 -0.01 -1.55 23.89
CA ARG A 159 -0.22 -0.14 24.20
C ARG A 159 -0.52 0.11 25.67
N GLU A 160 -1.41 -0.63 26.26
CA GLU A 160 -1.84 -0.46 27.66
C GLU A 160 -0.74 -0.79 28.67
N GLN A 161 0.25 -1.60 28.28
CA GLN A 161 1.36 -2.02 29.13
C GLN A 161 2.60 -1.14 29.00
N SER A 162 2.60 -0.22 28.03
CA SER A 162 3.71 0.70 27.80
C SER A 162 3.62 1.93 28.68
N SER A 163 4.76 2.50 29.05
CA SER A 163 4.85 3.70 29.91
C SER A 163 4.35 4.96 29.20
N ASN A 164 4.56 5.06 27.90
CA ASN A 164 4.10 6.21 27.10
C ASN A 164 2.71 6.00 26.46
N GLY A 165 2.00 4.89 26.70
CA GLY A 165 0.73 4.58 26.06
C GLY A 165 0.80 4.51 24.53
N GLY A 166 1.99 4.28 23.95
CA GLY A 166 2.23 4.36 22.52
C GLY A 166 2.29 5.79 21.94
N GLU A 167 2.21 6.81 22.79
CA GLU A 167 2.24 8.23 22.35
C GLU A 167 3.66 8.65 21.95
N VAL A 168 3.72 9.58 20.99
CA VAL A 168 4.95 10.24 20.52
C VAL A 168 4.84 11.72 20.81
N ASP A 169 5.85 12.27 21.50
CA ASP A 169 6.02 13.71 21.61
C ASP A 169 6.50 14.26 20.27
N LEU A 170 5.57 14.83 19.52
CA LEU A 170 5.85 15.34 18.17
C LEU A 170 6.76 16.56 18.20
N GLU A 171 6.67 17.42 19.22
CA GLU A 171 7.53 18.60 19.35
C GLU A 171 8.96 18.19 19.67
N ALA A 172 9.15 17.27 20.60
CA ALA A 172 10.46 16.70 20.91
C ALA A 172 11.04 15.94 19.70
N LEU A 173 10.21 15.15 18.98
CA LEU A 173 10.63 14.42 17.78
C LEU A 173 11.11 15.37 16.68
N ILE A 174 10.37 16.47 16.41
CA ILE A 174 10.72 17.47 15.41
C ILE A 174 12.00 18.19 15.78
N SER A 175 12.18 18.48 17.07
CA SER A 175 13.35 19.21 17.60
C SER A 175 14.56 18.32 17.88
N GLY A 176 14.43 17.00 17.75
CA GLY A 176 15.50 16.03 18.00
C GLY A 176 15.80 15.82 19.48
N TYR A 177 14.82 16.05 20.34
CA TYR A 177 14.92 15.79 21.77
C TYR A 177 14.37 14.41 22.14
N SER A 178 14.75 13.92 23.32
CA SER A 178 14.35 12.61 23.84
C SER A 178 12.85 12.53 24.10
N GLN A 179 12.28 11.36 23.82
CA GLN A 179 10.88 11.02 24.06
C GLN A 179 10.64 10.74 25.55
N ASN A 180 9.94 11.62 26.24
CA ASN A 180 9.78 11.57 27.69
C ASN A 180 8.31 11.53 28.17
N ILE A 181 7.35 11.25 27.28
CA ILE A 181 5.95 11.09 27.67
C ILE A 181 5.80 9.88 28.60
N ILE A 182 5.12 10.08 29.72
CA ILE A 182 4.69 9.03 30.64
C ILE A 182 3.19 9.18 30.84
N CYS A 183 2.42 8.25 30.29
CA CYS A 183 0.96 8.13 30.44
C CYS A 183 0.60 7.05 31.46
N ASN A 184 1.45 6.02 31.59
CA ASN A 184 1.28 4.90 32.49
C ASN A 184 2.55 4.68 33.33
N PRO A 185 2.59 5.15 34.59
CA PRO A 185 3.77 4.96 35.45
C PRO A 185 4.11 3.51 35.79
N GLU A 186 3.16 2.59 35.67
CA GLU A 186 3.35 1.15 35.88
C GLU A 186 3.90 0.42 34.64
N GLY A 187 3.97 1.10 33.50
CA GLY A 187 4.50 0.54 32.26
C GLY A 187 6.02 0.40 32.31
N ASN A 188 6.53 -0.74 31.83
CA ASN A 188 7.94 -1.12 31.94
C ASN A 188 8.76 -0.77 30.68
N PHE A 189 8.13 -0.36 29.59
CA PHE A 189 8.81 -0.03 28.32
C PHE A 189 8.13 1.13 27.60
N LYS A 190 8.88 1.82 26.75
CA LYS A 190 8.31 2.76 25.78
C LYS A 190 7.93 2.03 24.50
N LEU A 191 6.78 2.36 23.92
CA LEU A 191 6.24 1.75 22.71
C LEU A 191 6.12 2.76 21.58
N PHE A 192 6.64 2.39 20.42
CA PHE A 192 6.55 3.20 19.20
C PHE A 192 6.24 2.31 17.99
N ARG A 193 5.80 2.94 16.89
CA ARG A 193 5.71 2.31 15.57
C ARG A 193 6.26 3.24 14.49
N VAL A 194 6.78 2.64 13.40
CA VAL A 194 7.42 3.38 12.30
C VAL A 194 7.03 2.80 10.93
N GLY A 195 7.20 3.60 9.89
CA GLY A 195 6.93 3.17 8.51
C GLY A 195 5.45 2.86 8.28
N ASP A 196 5.17 1.85 7.47
CA ASP A 196 3.79 1.49 7.09
C ASP A 196 2.98 0.88 8.23
N ALA A 197 3.60 0.51 9.35
CA ALA A 197 2.88 0.23 10.60
C ALA A 197 2.19 1.47 11.19
N VAL A 198 2.54 2.68 10.72
CA VAL A 198 1.86 3.95 11.06
C VAL A 198 0.82 4.30 10.00
N ALA A 199 1.26 4.35 8.73
CA ALA A 199 0.42 4.68 7.58
C ALA A 199 1.13 4.28 6.28
N SER A 200 0.35 3.90 5.26
CA SER A 200 0.88 3.60 3.92
C SER A 200 1.62 4.81 3.34
N ARG A 201 2.90 4.64 3.06
CA ARG A 201 3.78 5.65 2.45
C ARG A 201 4.88 4.96 1.65
N ASN A 202 5.96 5.66 1.38
CA ASN A 202 7.09 5.13 0.64
C ASN A 202 8.27 4.74 1.56
N ILE A 203 9.23 4.01 0.99
CA ILE A 203 10.42 3.53 1.72
C ILE A 203 11.26 4.68 2.32
N HIS A 204 11.31 5.84 1.67
CA HIS A 204 12.04 7.00 2.19
C HIS A 204 11.42 7.51 3.49
N SER A 205 10.08 7.55 3.56
CA SER A 205 9.34 7.92 4.78
C SER A 205 9.60 6.92 5.89
N ALA A 206 9.58 5.62 5.61
CA ALA A 206 9.84 4.57 6.59
C ALA A 206 11.26 4.68 7.19
N ILE A 207 12.27 4.90 6.33
CA ILE A 207 13.66 5.11 6.77
C ILE A 207 13.80 6.39 7.59
N TYR A 208 13.14 7.47 7.17
CA TYR A 208 13.21 8.75 7.85
C TYR A 208 12.54 8.73 9.22
N ASP A 209 11.38 8.11 9.34
CA ASP A 209 10.69 7.91 10.62
C ASP A 209 11.56 7.14 11.60
N SER A 210 12.13 6.01 11.14
CA SER A 210 13.02 5.17 11.96
C SER A 210 14.25 5.94 12.42
N LEU A 211 14.90 6.67 11.49
CA LEU A 211 16.09 7.46 11.81
C LEU A 211 15.81 8.56 12.84
N ARG A 212 14.69 9.27 12.68
CA ARG A 212 14.33 10.35 13.58
C ARG A 212 13.99 9.82 14.98
N LEU A 213 13.16 8.78 15.03
CA LEU A 213 12.76 8.18 16.30
C LEU A 213 13.98 7.64 17.05
N CYS A 214 14.82 6.81 16.41
CA CYS A 214 15.97 6.19 17.06
C CYS A 214 17.04 7.19 17.53
N LYS A 215 17.08 8.41 16.95
CA LYS A 215 17.95 9.48 17.45
C LYS A 215 17.38 10.21 18.67
N ALA A 216 16.06 10.08 18.89
CA ALA A 216 15.33 10.73 19.98
C ALA A 216 15.06 9.79 21.18
N LEU A 217 15.52 8.55 21.10
CA LEU A 217 15.50 7.55 22.17
C LEU A 217 16.81 7.57 22.95
#